data_79abd2c02c03bf8a1ab8588732f93c7b
#
_entry.id   79abd2c02c03bf8a1ab8588732f93c7b
#
_cell.length_a   1.000
_cell.length_b   1.000
_cell.length_c   1.000
_cell.angle_alpha   90.00
_cell.angle_beta   90.00
_cell.angle_gamma   90.00
#
_symmetry.space_group_name_H-M   'P 1'
#
loop_
_entity.id
_entity.type
_entity.pdbx_description
1 polymer ?
#
loop_
_entity_poly.entity_id
_entity_poly.type
_entity_poly.pdbx_seq_one_letter_code
_entity_poly.pdbx_strand_id
1 'polypeptide(L)'
;RAITSASEHFYREPPVGFSETELIRSRDAVFIARASQLLQLQEMGAEIPALQRLSTDEICRQVPILNRDYVAAALLDTTGGDLDVDAILQGYLRLFRKRGGKLICNGQVEMLRHNDGVWTIGFGELSVTAPILVNAAGAWADTVAELAGIPKLGLQPMKRTAVLIDQNQAGDGEQCIDINDWPLVVDVNEQFYFKPDAGKLLISPADETPSIPCDAQPDELDIAIAVERFQLATTIDVRR
;
A
#
# COMPACT_ATOMS: atom_id res chain seq x y z
N ARG A 1 -12.35 -6.42 -3.11
CA ARG A 1 -13.45 -5.56 -2.62
C ARG A 1 -14.22 -6.17 -1.46
N ALA A 2 -14.75 -7.41 -1.54
CA ALA A 2 -15.59 -7.97 -0.48
C ALA A 2 -14.90 -7.98 0.91
N ILE A 3 -13.63 -8.43 0.97
CA ILE A 3 -12.86 -8.48 2.23
C ILE A 3 -12.55 -7.07 2.75
N THR A 4 -12.12 -6.16 1.90
CA THR A 4 -11.81 -4.77 2.30
C THR A 4 -13.03 -4.04 2.82
N SER A 5 -14.17 -4.15 2.13
CA SER A 5 -15.43 -3.55 2.58
C SER A 5 -15.95 -4.16 3.88
N ALA A 6 -15.78 -5.47 4.07
CA ALA A 6 -16.17 -6.13 5.34
C ALA A 6 -15.27 -5.71 6.51
N SER A 7 -14.03 -5.30 6.24
CA SER A 7 -13.08 -4.86 7.27
C SER A 7 -13.23 -3.38 7.65
N GLU A 8 -13.89 -2.56 6.83
CA GLU A 8 -14.00 -1.12 7.02
C GLU A 8 -14.60 -0.75 8.39
N HIS A 9 -15.68 -1.41 8.78
CA HIS A 9 -16.32 -1.16 10.07
C HIS A 9 -15.34 -1.35 11.25
N PHE A 10 -14.51 -2.40 11.19
CA PHE A 10 -13.50 -2.64 12.23
C PHE A 10 -12.46 -1.51 12.32
N TYR A 11 -12.03 -0.95 11.21
CA TYR A 11 -11.05 0.14 11.21
C TYR A 11 -11.63 1.47 11.65
N ARG A 12 -12.91 1.73 11.32
CA ARG A 12 -13.61 2.96 11.75
C ARG A 12 -14.04 2.91 13.22
N GLU A 13 -14.46 1.75 13.71
CA GLU A 13 -14.96 1.52 15.06
C GLU A 13 -14.26 0.32 15.71
N PRO A 14 -12.95 0.42 16.00
CA PRO A 14 -12.22 -0.69 16.60
C PRO A 14 -12.74 -0.98 18.01
N PRO A 15 -12.63 -2.24 18.50
CA PRO A 15 -13.01 -2.60 19.85
C PRO A 15 -12.29 -1.73 20.91
N VAL A 16 -12.96 -1.46 22.02
CA VAL A 16 -12.41 -0.66 23.11
C VAL A 16 -11.06 -1.21 23.57
N GLY A 17 -10.05 -0.33 23.61
CA GLY A 17 -8.68 -0.67 23.99
C GLY A 17 -7.85 -1.32 22.87
N PHE A 18 -8.35 -1.38 21.63
CA PHE A 18 -7.58 -1.82 20.49
C PHE A 18 -6.56 -0.78 20.02
N SER A 19 -6.97 0.48 19.93
CA SER A 19 -6.11 1.61 19.59
C SER A 19 -6.50 2.84 20.35
N GLU A 20 -5.55 3.74 20.59
CA GLU A 20 -5.76 5.08 21.16
C GLU A 20 -5.89 6.15 20.06
N THR A 21 -5.54 5.79 18.82
CA THR A 21 -5.61 6.66 17.64
C THR A 21 -6.59 6.09 16.62
N GLU A 22 -7.04 6.93 15.69
CA GLU A 22 -7.82 6.49 14.54
C GLU A 22 -7.00 5.51 13.69
N LEU A 23 -7.61 4.40 13.28
CA LEU A 23 -6.96 3.39 12.44
C LEU A 23 -7.11 3.68 10.95
N ILE A 24 -8.10 4.48 10.56
CA ILE A 24 -8.36 4.88 9.20
C ILE A 24 -8.75 6.36 9.15
N ARG A 25 -8.03 7.13 8.37
CA ARG A 25 -8.39 8.50 8.02
C ARG A 25 -8.97 8.50 6.62
N SER A 26 -10.15 9.12 6.41
CA SER A 26 -10.73 9.25 5.08
C SER A 26 -9.78 9.99 4.15
N ARG A 27 -9.57 9.44 2.97
CA ARG A 27 -8.80 10.04 1.88
C ARG A 27 -9.42 9.63 0.56
N ASP A 28 -9.79 10.61 -0.20
CA ASP A 28 -10.29 10.41 -1.55
C ASP A 28 -9.20 9.81 -2.45
N ALA A 29 -9.61 9.04 -3.46
CA ALA A 29 -8.73 8.60 -4.54
C ALA A 29 -9.22 9.18 -5.86
N VAL A 30 -8.30 9.67 -6.68
CA VAL A 30 -8.60 10.24 -7.98
C VAL A 30 -7.83 9.49 -9.05
N PHE A 31 -8.55 8.91 -9.99
CA PHE A 31 -8.00 8.27 -11.18
C PHE A 31 -7.93 9.29 -12.30
N ILE A 32 -6.72 9.69 -12.70
CA ILE A 32 -6.51 10.66 -13.78
C ILE A 32 -6.22 9.94 -15.10
N ALA A 33 -6.64 10.57 -16.21
CA ALA A 33 -6.42 10.05 -17.54
C ALA A 33 -5.90 11.13 -18.50
N ARG A 34 -4.93 10.75 -19.33
CA ARG A 34 -4.55 11.51 -20.53
C ARG A 34 -5.60 11.35 -21.63
N ALA A 35 -5.53 12.17 -22.67
CA ALA A 35 -6.44 12.07 -23.82
C ALA A 35 -6.45 10.68 -24.45
N SER A 36 -5.29 9.98 -24.50
CA SER A 36 -5.17 8.63 -25.03
C SER A 36 -5.74 7.52 -24.12
N GLN A 37 -6.11 7.85 -22.88
CA GLN A 37 -6.59 6.90 -21.85
C GLN A 37 -8.09 7.14 -21.51
N LEU A 38 -8.79 7.98 -22.24
CA LEU A 38 -10.19 8.31 -21.94
C LEU A 38 -11.13 7.10 -22.05
N LEU A 39 -10.80 6.12 -22.91
CA LEU A 39 -11.59 4.89 -23.02
C LEU A 39 -11.49 4.07 -21.73
N GLN A 40 -10.30 3.86 -21.21
CA GLN A 40 -10.07 3.12 -19.94
C GLN A 40 -10.78 3.81 -18.77
N LEU A 41 -10.70 5.13 -18.71
CA LEU A 41 -11.42 5.90 -17.67
C LEU A 41 -12.93 5.74 -17.79
N GLN A 42 -13.48 5.71 -19.00
CA GLN A 42 -14.90 5.48 -19.24
C GLN A 42 -15.33 4.06 -18.85
N GLU A 43 -14.54 3.05 -19.17
CA GLU A 43 -14.76 1.65 -18.80
C GLU A 43 -14.76 1.52 -17.27
N MET A 44 -13.77 2.08 -16.57
CA MET A 44 -13.72 2.09 -15.11
C MET A 44 -14.97 2.76 -14.51
N GLY A 45 -15.42 3.91 -15.03
CA GLY A 45 -16.64 4.58 -14.56
C GLY A 45 -17.91 3.77 -14.81
N ALA A 46 -17.95 2.96 -15.87
CA ALA A 46 -19.08 2.07 -16.16
C ALA A 46 -19.11 0.84 -15.20
N GLU A 47 -17.93 0.30 -14.86
CA GLU A 47 -17.80 -0.82 -13.93
C GLU A 47 -18.06 -0.41 -12.48
N ILE A 48 -17.77 0.85 -12.12
CA ILE A 48 -17.90 1.38 -10.76
C ILE A 48 -18.78 2.64 -10.79
N PRO A 49 -20.10 2.50 -10.82
CA PRO A 49 -21.01 3.64 -10.95
C PRO A 49 -20.97 4.66 -9.79
N ALA A 50 -20.35 4.30 -8.67
CA ALA A 50 -20.16 5.20 -7.52
C ALA A 50 -19.09 6.27 -7.75
N LEU A 51 -18.22 6.11 -8.76
CA LEU A 51 -17.19 7.09 -9.09
C LEU A 51 -17.80 8.36 -9.69
N GLN A 52 -17.31 9.50 -9.23
CA GLN A 52 -17.76 10.81 -9.69
C GLN A 52 -16.83 11.34 -10.77
N ARG A 53 -17.37 11.81 -11.88
CA ARG A 53 -16.55 12.40 -12.95
C ARG A 53 -16.11 13.80 -12.57
N LEU A 54 -14.83 14.09 -12.73
CA LEU A 54 -14.26 15.42 -12.58
C LEU A 54 -13.69 15.91 -13.92
N SER A 55 -13.88 17.19 -14.18
CA SER A 55 -13.19 17.92 -15.25
C SER A 55 -11.74 18.19 -14.87
N THR A 56 -10.91 18.51 -15.88
CA THR A 56 -9.53 18.97 -15.67
C THR A 56 -9.44 20.15 -14.70
N ASP A 57 -10.38 21.11 -14.82
CA ASP A 57 -10.40 22.28 -13.94
C ASP A 57 -10.72 21.95 -12.48
N GLU A 58 -11.60 21.00 -12.24
CA GLU A 58 -11.97 20.57 -10.89
C GLU A 58 -10.82 19.84 -10.20
N ILE A 59 -10.18 18.88 -10.88
CA ILE A 59 -9.07 18.14 -10.27
C ILE A 59 -7.82 19.01 -10.10
N CYS A 60 -7.49 19.90 -11.04
CA CYS A 60 -6.35 20.80 -10.89
C CYS A 60 -6.56 21.89 -9.83
N ARG A 61 -7.80 22.17 -9.42
CA ARG A 61 -8.07 22.99 -8.22
C ARG A 61 -7.83 22.23 -6.92
N GLN A 62 -8.15 20.92 -6.89
CA GLN A 62 -7.91 20.09 -5.71
C GLN A 62 -6.42 19.73 -5.55
N VAL A 63 -5.73 19.50 -6.67
CA VAL A 63 -4.30 19.14 -6.72
C VAL A 63 -3.58 20.10 -7.68
N PRO A 64 -3.19 21.31 -7.20
CA PRO A 64 -2.70 22.40 -8.04
C PRO A 64 -1.41 22.11 -8.81
N ILE A 65 -0.66 21.11 -8.38
CA ILE A 65 0.58 20.68 -9.06
C ILE A 65 0.34 19.86 -10.32
N LEU A 66 -0.90 19.39 -10.58
CA LEU A 66 -1.17 18.62 -11.79
C LEU A 66 -0.97 19.46 -13.05
N ASN A 67 -0.31 18.88 -14.01
CA ASN A 67 -0.12 19.47 -15.33
C ASN A 67 -1.44 19.41 -16.11
N ARG A 68 -2.00 20.56 -16.44
CA ARG A 68 -3.29 20.70 -17.14
C ARG A 68 -3.26 20.11 -18.55
N ASP A 69 -2.11 20.12 -19.20
CA ASP A 69 -1.94 19.54 -20.54
C ASP A 69 -1.84 18.01 -20.50
N TYR A 70 -1.50 17.45 -19.32
CA TYR A 70 -1.44 16.02 -19.11
C TYR A 70 -2.82 15.42 -18.78
N VAL A 71 -3.61 16.09 -17.93
CA VAL A 71 -4.88 15.56 -17.43
C VAL A 71 -6.03 15.95 -18.33
N ALA A 72 -6.63 14.99 -19.03
CA ALA A 72 -7.80 15.21 -19.88
C ALA A 72 -9.14 15.04 -19.13
N ALA A 73 -9.21 14.13 -18.16
CA ALA A 73 -10.37 13.90 -17.29
C ALA A 73 -9.95 13.09 -16.07
N ALA A 74 -10.84 13.01 -15.07
CA ALA A 74 -10.60 12.20 -13.87
C ALA A 74 -11.90 11.56 -13.33
N LEU A 75 -11.75 10.52 -12.50
CA LEU A 75 -12.79 9.91 -11.68
C LEU A 75 -12.39 10.00 -10.21
N LEU A 76 -13.32 10.40 -9.36
CA LEU A 76 -13.16 10.53 -7.91
C LEU A 76 -13.85 9.37 -7.20
N ASP A 77 -13.12 8.70 -6.32
CA ASP A 77 -13.63 7.73 -5.33
C ASP A 77 -13.52 8.36 -3.92
N THR A 78 -14.65 8.61 -3.28
CA THR A 78 -14.73 9.18 -1.93
C THR A 78 -14.80 8.13 -0.83
N THR A 79 -14.67 6.86 -1.17
CA THR A 79 -14.79 5.73 -0.23
C THR A 79 -13.43 5.24 0.30
N GLY A 80 -12.34 5.84 -0.14
CA GLY A 80 -10.99 5.48 0.24
C GLY A 80 -10.57 5.98 1.63
N GLY A 81 -9.42 5.51 2.10
CA GLY A 81 -8.82 5.98 3.33
C GLY A 81 -7.38 5.52 3.51
N ASP A 82 -6.61 6.31 4.26
CA ASP A 82 -5.28 5.93 4.73
C ASP A 82 -5.40 5.12 6.01
N LEU A 83 -4.77 3.95 6.04
CA LEU A 83 -4.69 3.10 7.22
C LEU A 83 -3.41 3.40 8.02
N ASP A 84 -3.54 3.57 9.33
CA ASP A 84 -2.39 3.54 10.24
C ASP A 84 -1.97 2.07 10.48
N VAL A 85 -1.09 1.59 9.62
CA VAL A 85 -0.64 0.18 9.62
C VAL A 85 0.08 -0.17 10.91
N ASP A 86 0.86 0.76 11.49
CA ASP A 86 1.54 0.50 12.77
C ASP A 86 0.55 0.43 13.92
N ALA A 87 -0.40 1.36 14.02
CA ALA A 87 -1.44 1.31 15.05
C ALA A 87 -2.27 0.01 14.98
N ILE A 88 -2.59 -0.45 13.77
CA ILE A 88 -3.28 -1.73 13.54
C ILE A 88 -2.42 -2.90 14.05
N LEU A 89 -1.15 -2.96 13.65
CA LEU A 89 -0.22 -4.01 14.08
C LEU A 89 -0.06 -4.02 15.61
N GLN A 90 0.19 -2.86 16.21
CA GLN A 90 0.34 -2.74 17.67
C GLN A 90 -0.96 -3.09 18.41
N GLY A 91 -2.12 -2.76 17.84
CA GLY A 91 -3.42 -3.14 18.39
C GLY A 91 -3.57 -4.67 18.47
N TYR A 92 -3.30 -5.38 17.37
CA TYR A 92 -3.31 -6.84 17.36
C TYR A 92 -2.28 -7.45 18.30
N LEU A 93 -1.05 -6.94 18.33
CA LEU A 93 0.00 -7.43 19.23
C LEU A 93 -0.35 -7.22 20.71
N ARG A 94 -0.96 -6.10 21.08
CA ARG A 94 -1.47 -5.87 22.45
C ARG A 94 -2.51 -6.91 22.85
N LEU A 95 -3.52 -7.12 22.00
CA LEU A 95 -4.56 -8.11 22.26
C LEU A 95 -4.00 -9.55 22.33
N PHE A 96 -3.09 -9.88 21.43
CA PHE A 96 -2.42 -11.18 21.43
C PHE A 96 -1.68 -11.43 22.73
N ARG A 97 -0.84 -10.47 23.18
CA ARG A 97 -0.10 -10.58 24.45
C ARG A 97 -1.04 -10.61 25.66
N LYS A 98 -2.11 -9.82 25.67
CA LYS A 98 -3.13 -9.82 26.74
C LYS A 98 -3.82 -11.19 26.88
N ARG A 99 -3.92 -11.95 25.80
CA ARG A 99 -4.47 -13.32 25.78
C ARG A 99 -3.41 -14.39 26.06
N GLY A 100 -2.19 -14.02 26.50
CA GLY A 100 -1.11 -14.93 26.81
C GLY A 100 -0.26 -15.36 25.60
N GLY A 101 -0.47 -14.74 24.45
CA GLY A 101 0.34 -14.98 23.26
C GLY A 101 1.79 -14.53 23.45
N LYS A 102 2.75 -15.28 22.86
CA LYS A 102 4.17 -14.97 22.90
C LYS A 102 4.67 -14.62 21.50
N LEU A 103 5.28 -13.44 21.36
CA LEU A 103 5.97 -13.01 20.15
C LEU A 103 7.46 -13.33 20.30
N ILE A 104 8.02 -14.05 19.34
CA ILE A 104 9.45 -14.33 19.23
C ILE A 104 9.95 -13.60 17.98
N CYS A 105 10.78 -12.59 18.18
CA CYS A 105 11.46 -11.88 17.10
C CYS A 105 12.81 -12.57 16.80
N ASN A 106 13.33 -12.38 15.59
CA ASN A 106 14.59 -12.98 15.12
C ASN A 106 14.62 -14.52 15.22
N GLY A 107 13.45 -15.15 15.23
CA GLY A 107 13.28 -16.61 15.26
C GLY A 107 12.92 -17.13 13.87
N GLN A 108 13.88 -17.18 12.96
CA GLN A 108 13.66 -17.76 11.64
C GLN A 108 13.34 -19.25 11.79
N VAL A 109 12.19 -19.66 11.23
CA VAL A 109 11.80 -21.08 11.24
C VAL A 109 12.67 -21.85 10.27
N GLU A 110 13.34 -22.89 10.77
CA GLU A 110 14.28 -23.73 10.03
C GLU A 110 13.79 -25.16 9.87
N MET A 111 12.89 -25.60 10.73
CA MET A 111 12.34 -26.95 10.71
C MET A 111 10.86 -26.95 11.07
N LEU A 112 10.09 -27.68 10.27
CA LEU A 112 8.69 -27.98 10.53
C LEU A 112 8.48 -29.50 10.42
N ARG A 113 7.90 -30.11 11.44
CA ARG A 113 7.53 -31.55 11.44
C ARG A 113 6.14 -31.73 12.01
N HIS A 114 5.34 -32.55 11.36
CA HIS A 114 4.02 -32.90 11.83
C HIS A 114 3.96 -34.41 12.15
N ASN A 115 3.79 -34.74 13.43
CA ASN A 115 3.64 -36.13 13.88
C ASN A 115 2.48 -36.21 14.87
N ASP A 116 1.64 -37.23 14.73
CA ASP A 116 0.53 -37.54 15.65
C ASP A 116 -0.38 -36.33 15.95
N GLY A 117 -0.67 -35.51 14.91
CA GLY A 117 -1.54 -34.34 15.04
C GLY A 117 -0.90 -33.12 15.67
N VAL A 118 0.42 -33.13 15.90
CA VAL A 118 1.17 -32.04 16.53
C VAL A 118 2.30 -31.58 15.63
N TRP A 119 2.37 -30.24 15.42
CA TRP A 119 3.48 -29.59 14.77
C TRP A 119 4.62 -29.36 15.76
N THR A 120 5.84 -29.66 15.34
CA THR A 120 7.09 -29.19 15.97
C THR A 120 7.72 -28.15 15.07
N ILE A 121 7.94 -26.95 15.63
CA ILE A 121 8.51 -25.79 14.94
C ILE A 121 9.87 -25.50 15.54
N GLY A 122 10.94 -25.63 14.76
CA GLY A 122 12.33 -25.37 15.17
C GLY A 122 12.85 -24.06 14.63
N PHE A 123 13.55 -23.29 15.46
CA PHE A 123 14.21 -22.03 15.13
C PHE A 123 15.46 -21.85 16.01
N GLY A 124 16.63 -21.88 15.39
CA GLY A 124 17.91 -21.98 16.11
C GLY A 124 17.97 -23.21 17.02
N GLU A 125 18.37 -23.04 18.28
CA GLU A 125 18.40 -24.10 19.28
C GLU A 125 17.05 -24.35 19.98
N LEU A 126 16.04 -23.57 19.67
CA LEU A 126 14.73 -23.63 20.31
C LEU A 126 13.73 -24.42 19.45
N SER A 127 12.76 -25.03 20.11
CA SER A 127 11.59 -25.59 19.45
C SER A 127 10.31 -25.35 20.27
N VAL A 128 9.18 -25.26 19.56
CA VAL A 128 7.85 -25.19 20.16
C VAL A 128 6.95 -26.22 19.49
N THR A 129 5.92 -26.64 20.19
CA THR A 129 4.92 -27.56 19.65
C THR A 129 3.52 -26.93 19.68
N ALA A 130 2.71 -27.22 18.67
CA ALA A 130 1.33 -26.73 18.57
C ALA A 130 0.46 -27.71 17.75
N PRO A 131 -0.82 -27.86 18.06
CA PRO A 131 -1.73 -28.68 17.26
C PRO A 131 -2.08 -28.01 15.92
N ILE A 132 -1.97 -26.69 15.81
CA ILE A 132 -2.28 -25.91 14.60
C ILE A 132 -1.10 -25.00 14.30
N LEU A 133 -0.62 -25.05 13.05
CA LEU A 133 0.36 -24.13 12.48
C LEU A 133 -0.33 -23.25 11.45
N VAL A 134 -0.20 -21.93 11.59
CA VAL A 134 -0.69 -20.95 10.60
C VAL A 134 0.51 -20.37 9.85
N ASN A 135 0.56 -20.61 8.55
CA ASN A 135 1.55 -19.98 7.68
C ASN A 135 1.04 -18.62 7.22
N ALA A 136 1.60 -17.55 7.79
CA ALA A 136 1.32 -16.16 7.45
C ALA A 136 2.63 -15.41 7.06
N ALA A 137 3.54 -16.12 6.37
CA ALA A 137 4.90 -15.67 6.11
C ALA A 137 5.03 -14.73 4.89
N GLY A 138 3.93 -14.19 4.34
CA GLY A 138 3.95 -13.23 3.23
C GLY A 138 4.72 -13.78 2.02
N ALA A 139 5.75 -13.07 1.57
CA ALA A 139 6.57 -13.49 0.44
C ALA A 139 7.26 -14.86 0.63
N TRP A 140 7.51 -15.28 1.87
CA TRP A 140 8.13 -16.58 2.21
C TRP A 140 7.11 -17.71 2.40
N ALA A 141 5.83 -17.51 2.12
CA ALA A 141 4.82 -18.52 2.40
C ALA A 141 5.08 -19.86 1.69
N ASP A 142 5.52 -19.84 0.44
CA ASP A 142 5.88 -21.06 -0.29
C ASP A 142 7.14 -21.74 0.27
N THR A 143 8.10 -20.96 0.76
CA THR A 143 9.28 -21.49 1.46
C THR A 143 8.89 -22.22 2.75
N VAL A 144 7.98 -21.64 3.52
CA VAL A 144 7.43 -22.26 4.74
C VAL A 144 6.60 -23.50 4.41
N ALA A 145 5.84 -23.50 3.32
CA ALA A 145 5.11 -24.67 2.85
C ALA A 145 6.06 -25.83 2.52
N GLU A 146 7.17 -25.57 1.82
CA GLU A 146 8.20 -26.57 1.52
C GLU A 146 8.81 -27.16 2.79
N LEU A 147 9.17 -26.32 3.78
CA LEU A 147 9.68 -26.78 5.07
C LEU A 147 8.68 -27.70 5.80
N ALA A 148 7.39 -27.47 5.61
CA ALA A 148 6.31 -28.27 6.18
C ALA A 148 6.00 -29.54 5.39
N GLY A 149 6.65 -29.78 4.24
CA GLY A 149 6.35 -30.89 3.33
C GLY A 149 4.99 -30.72 2.63
N ILE A 150 4.48 -29.50 2.52
CA ILE A 150 3.23 -29.15 1.88
C ILE A 150 3.52 -28.58 0.46
N PRO A 151 2.71 -28.91 -0.55
CA PRO A 151 2.86 -28.32 -1.88
C PRO A 151 2.81 -26.80 -1.85
N LYS A 152 3.65 -26.13 -2.66
CA LYS A 152 3.62 -24.68 -2.87
C LYS A 152 2.26 -24.23 -3.41
N LEU A 153 1.83 -23.05 -3.00
CA LEU A 153 0.66 -22.39 -3.57
C LEU A 153 0.96 -21.69 -4.89
N GLY A 154 2.23 -21.49 -5.23
CA GLY A 154 2.68 -20.76 -6.42
C GLY A 154 2.61 -19.26 -6.25
N LEU A 155 2.83 -18.75 -5.03
CA LEU A 155 2.88 -17.32 -4.75
C LEU A 155 4.11 -16.70 -5.41
N GLN A 156 3.89 -15.67 -6.22
CA GLN A 156 4.96 -14.87 -6.82
C GLN A 156 5.08 -13.53 -6.08
N PRO A 157 6.13 -13.34 -5.27
CA PRO A 157 6.41 -12.02 -4.69
C PRO A 157 6.69 -10.98 -5.78
N MET A 158 6.13 -9.79 -5.61
CA MET A 158 6.30 -8.66 -6.51
C MET A 158 6.87 -7.48 -5.73
N LYS A 159 7.84 -6.76 -6.30
CA LYS A 159 8.34 -5.50 -5.74
C LYS A 159 7.40 -4.36 -6.09
N ARG A 160 7.22 -3.44 -5.16
CA ARG A 160 6.54 -2.16 -5.35
C ARG A 160 7.41 -1.06 -4.76
N THR A 161 7.88 -0.15 -5.60
CA THR A 161 8.75 0.96 -5.21
C THR A 161 7.93 2.16 -4.74
N ALA A 162 8.35 2.80 -3.66
CA ALA A 162 7.81 4.07 -3.19
C ALA A 162 8.95 5.00 -2.79
N VAL A 163 8.84 6.28 -3.16
CA VAL A 163 9.84 7.33 -2.90
C VAL A 163 9.16 8.48 -2.20
N LEU A 164 9.77 9.01 -1.15
CA LEU A 164 9.31 10.22 -0.47
C LEU A 164 10.10 11.43 -0.99
N ILE A 165 9.39 12.44 -1.49
CA ILE A 165 9.95 13.71 -1.92
C ILE A 165 9.50 14.85 -1.00
N ASP A 166 10.38 15.81 -0.74
CA ASP A 166 10.07 16.95 0.11
C ASP A 166 9.15 17.96 -0.61
N GLN A 167 8.18 18.50 0.11
CA GLN A 167 7.25 19.53 -0.41
C GLN A 167 7.95 20.76 -0.96
N ASN A 168 9.09 21.15 -0.38
CA ASN A 168 9.84 22.34 -0.77
C ASN A 168 10.45 22.24 -2.20
N GLN A 169 10.42 21.04 -2.79
CA GLN A 169 10.73 20.84 -4.20
C GLN A 169 9.50 21.07 -5.10
N ALA A 170 8.33 21.32 -4.51
CA ALA A 170 7.04 21.42 -5.18
C ALA A 170 6.64 22.84 -5.59
N GLY A 171 7.52 23.84 -5.58
CA GLY A 171 7.18 25.19 -6.02
C GLY A 171 8.36 26.15 -6.05
N ASP A 172 8.34 27.06 -7.00
CA ASP A 172 9.32 28.16 -7.17
C ASP A 172 9.16 29.31 -6.15
N GLY A 173 8.60 29.06 -4.98
CA GLY A 173 8.33 30.15 -4.04
C GLY A 173 8.13 29.71 -2.60
N GLU A 174 8.38 30.64 -1.69
CA GLU A 174 8.32 30.55 -0.23
C GLU A 174 6.95 30.13 0.37
N GLN A 175 5.94 29.75 -0.44
CA GLN A 175 4.66 29.32 0.06
C GLN A 175 4.63 27.79 0.11
N CYS A 176 4.70 27.26 1.33
CA CYS A 176 4.41 25.86 1.63
C CYS A 176 2.94 25.59 1.28
N ILE A 177 2.69 24.81 0.23
CA ILE A 177 1.34 24.39 -0.13
C ILE A 177 0.93 23.30 0.89
N ASP A 178 -0.22 23.47 1.54
CA ASP A 178 -0.76 22.40 2.38
C ASP A 178 -1.26 21.26 1.50
N ILE A 179 -0.57 20.14 1.57
CA ILE A 179 -0.86 18.92 0.78
C ILE A 179 -1.66 17.90 1.57
N ASN A 180 -1.86 18.09 2.88
CA ASN A 180 -2.38 17.05 3.77
C ASN A 180 -3.75 16.50 3.34
N ASP A 181 -4.58 17.34 2.74
CA ASP A 181 -5.93 16.98 2.29
C ASP A 181 -6.01 16.60 0.81
N TRP A 182 -4.87 16.52 0.11
CA TRP A 182 -4.90 16.06 -1.27
C TRP A 182 -5.31 14.59 -1.35
N PRO A 183 -6.05 14.19 -2.39
CA PRO A 183 -6.39 12.80 -2.64
C PRO A 183 -5.15 11.97 -2.99
N LEU A 184 -5.28 10.65 -2.92
CA LEU A 184 -4.42 9.74 -3.66
C LEU A 184 -4.69 9.95 -5.15
N VAL A 185 -3.68 10.31 -5.93
CA VAL A 185 -3.77 10.46 -7.38
C VAL A 185 -3.15 9.23 -8.04
N VAL A 186 -3.91 8.56 -8.91
CA VAL A 186 -3.51 7.34 -9.62
C VAL A 186 -3.70 7.55 -11.11
N ASP A 187 -2.74 7.17 -11.93
CA ASP A 187 -2.95 7.03 -13.38
C ASP A 187 -3.96 5.91 -13.65
N VAL A 188 -4.92 6.11 -14.53
CA VAL A 188 -6.00 5.13 -14.80
C VAL A 188 -5.50 3.77 -15.27
N ASN A 189 -4.30 3.70 -15.87
CA ASN A 189 -3.62 2.46 -16.24
C ASN A 189 -2.60 2.00 -15.20
N GLU A 190 -2.66 2.54 -13.98
CA GLU A 190 -1.77 2.20 -12.87
C GLU A 190 -0.27 2.38 -13.20
N GLN A 191 0.06 3.35 -14.06
CA GLN A 191 1.45 3.60 -14.43
C GLN A 191 2.23 4.33 -13.34
N PHE A 192 1.55 5.08 -12.48
CA PHE A 192 2.09 5.72 -11.28
C PHE A 192 0.96 6.13 -10.36
N TYR A 193 1.33 6.40 -9.12
CA TYR A 193 0.48 7.10 -8.17
C TYR A 193 1.30 8.00 -7.25
N PHE A 194 0.65 8.98 -6.66
CA PHE A 194 1.22 9.77 -5.58
C PHE A 194 0.17 10.19 -4.56
N LYS A 195 0.60 10.42 -3.33
CA LYS A 195 -0.25 10.93 -2.25
C LYS A 195 0.58 11.67 -1.21
N PRO A 196 -0.03 12.52 -0.38
CA PRO A 196 0.61 12.98 0.85
C PRO A 196 0.91 11.82 1.79
N ASP A 197 2.09 11.86 2.39
CA ASP A 197 2.50 10.90 3.41
C ASP A 197 3.50 11.55 4.38
N ALA A 198 3.17 11.57 5.67
CA ALA A 198 4.03 12.13 6.73
C ALA A 198 4.60 13.54 6.42
N GLY A 199 3.79 14.42 5.83
CA GLY A 199 4.20 15.79 5.46
C GLY A 199 5.07 15.88 4.20
N LYS A 200 5.24 14.80 3.47
CA LYS A 200 5.94 14.70 2.17
C LYS A 200 4.98 14.21 1.09
N LEU A 201 5.44 14.11 -0.14
CA LEU A 201 4.74 13.39 -1.20
C LEU A 201 5.39 12.01 -1.38
N LEU A 202 4.58 10.96 -1.21
CA LEU A 202 4.94 9.62 -1.62
C LEU A 202 4.60 9.47 -3.09
N ILE A 203 5.59 9.10 -3.91
CA ILE A 203 5.44 8.81 -5.33
C ILE A 203 5.84 7.36 -5.60
N SER A 204 5.18 6.70 -6.56
CA SER A 204 5.48 5.32 -6.96
C SER A 204 5.28 5.13 -8.45
N PRO A 205 6.16 4.35 -9.13
CA PRO A 205 5.96 3.98 -10.53
C PRO A 205 4.90 2.88 -10.69
N ALA A 206 4.26 2.45 -9.60
CA ALA A 206 3.32 1.34 -9.55
C ALA A 206 3.88 0.03 -10.17
N ASP A 207 5.19 -0.19 -9.99
CA ASP A 207 5.90 -1.37 -10.47
C ASP A 207 5.36 -2.67 -9.86
N GLU A 208 5.41 -3.74 -10.63
CA GLU A 208 5.07 -5.11 -10.24
C GLU A 208 6.15 -6.06 -10.77
N THR A 209 7.39 -5.82 -10.32
CA THR A 209 8.54 -6.60 -10.78
C THR A 209 8.63 -7.90 -9.99
N PRO A 210 8.55 -9.07 -10.65
CA PRO A 210 8.73 -10.37 -9.99
C PRO A 210 10.05 -10.45 -9.23
N SER A 211 10.01 -10.97 -8.02
CA SER A 211 11.17 -11.08 -7.14
C SER A 211 11.21 -12.44 -6.44
N ILE A 212 12.35 -12.78 -5.89
CA ILE A 212 12.46 -13.81 -4.85
C ILE A 212 12.06 -13.20 -3.50
N PRO A 213 11.63 -14.00 -2.51
CA PRO A 213 11.46 -13.52 -1.15
C PRO A 213 12.77 -12.91 -0.62
N CYS A 214 12.75 -11.62 -0.30
CA CYS A 214 13.92 -10.89 0.20
C CYS A 214 13.48 -9.64 0.96
N ASP A 215 14.41 -9.03 1.68
CA ASP A 215 14.27 -7.66 2.16
C ASP A 215 14.58 -6.71 0.99
N ALA A 216 13.51 -6.32 0.28
CA ALA A 216 13.62 -5.59 -0.97
C ALA A 216 14.25 -4.20 -0.75
N GLN A 217 15.31 -3.92 -1.47
CA GLN A 217 15.92 -2.60 -1.52
C GLN A 217 15.43 -1.83 -2.75
N PRO A 218 15.32 -0.50 -2.69
CA PRO A 218 14.93 0.30 -3.85
C PRO A 218 15.95 0.16 -4.99
N ASP A 219 15.44 0.06 -6.21
CA ASP A 219 16.24 0.07 -7.43
C ASP A 219 16.33 1.50 -7.98
N GLU A 220 17.51 1.95 -8.38
CA GLU A 220 17.71 3.30 -8.93
C GLU A 220 16.90 3.55 -10.20
N LEU A 221 16.69 2.52 -11.02
CA LEU A 221 15.87 2.60 -12.22
C LEU A 221 14.38 2.81 -11.87
N ASP A 222 13.86 2.06 -10.90
CA ASP A 222 12.47 2.20 -10.46
C ASP A 222 12.22 3.58 -9.85
N ILE A 223 13.20 4.11 -9.08
CA ILE A 223 13.17 5.48 -8.55
C ILE A 223 13.14 6.50 -9.70
N ALA A 224 14.00 6.33 -10.70
CA ALA A 224 14.06 7.25 -11.84
C ALA A 224 12.74 7.22 -12.66
N ILE A 225 12.14 6.06 -12.85
CA ILE A 225 10.85 5.91 -13.52
C ILE A 225 9.74 6.59 -12.71
N ALA A 226 9.73 6.44 -11.38
CA ALA A 226 8.76 7.11 -10.51
C ALA A 226 8.84 8.63 -10.68
N VAL A 227 10.04 9.18 -10.60
CA VAL A 227 10.29 10.62 -10.75
C VAL A 227 9.89 11.10 -12.13
N GLU A 228 10.29 10.41 -13.21
CA GLU A 228 9.93 10.78 -14.58
C GLU A 228 8.41 10.84 -14.78
N ARG A 229 7.69 9.78 -14.39
CA ARG A 229 6.23 9.72 -14.56
C ARG A 229 5.51 10.79 -13.74
N PHE A 230 5.98 11.05 -12.53
CA PHE A 230 5.47 12.11 -11.67
C PHE A 230 5.72 13.50 -12.28
N GLN A 231 6.91 13.79 -12.78
CA GLN A 231 7.24 15.06 -13.42
C GLN A 231 6.46 15.30 -14.72
N LEU A 232 6.17 14.25 -15.50
CA LEU A 232 5.32 14.37 -16.69
C LEU A 232 3.88 14.77 -16.32
N ALA A 233 3.35 14.25 -15.22
CA ALA A 233 1.98 14.47 -14.78
C ALA A 233 1.80 15.74 -13.93
N THR A 234 2.90 16.34 -13.46
CA THR A 234 2.88 17.49 -12.56
C THR A 234 3.76 18.63 -13.06
N THR A 235 3.66 19.78 -12.41
CA THR A 235 4.53 20.95 -12.66
C THR A 235 5.79 20.97 -11.79
N ILE A 236 6.03 19.88 -11.05
CA ILE A 236 7.15 19.78 -10.11
C ILE A 236 8.40 19.26 -10.81
N ASP A 237 9.53 19.94 -10.57
CA ASP A 237 10.87 19.49 -10.93
C ASP A 237 11.55 18.86 -9.72
N VAL A 238 11.61 17.52 -9.68
CA VAL A 238 12.27 16.78 -8.59
C VAL A 238 13.78 16.84 -8.79
N ARG A 239 14.46 17.60 -7.93
CA ARG A 239 15.92 17.70 -7.93
C ARG A 239 16.53 16.68 -6.96
N ARG A 240 17.64 16.09 -7.35
CA ARG A 240 18.44 15.17 -6.53
C ARG A 240 19.16 15.88 -5.40
#